data_c4943d8654ec8905988bfd830951f0cb
#
_entry.id   c4943d8654ec8905988bfd830951f0cb
#
_cell.length_a   1.000
_cell.length_b   1.000
_cell.length_c   1.000
_cell.angle_alpha   90.00
_cell.angle_beta   90.00
_cell.angle_gamma   90.00
#
_symmetry.space_group_name_H-M   'P 1'
#
loop_
_entity.id
_entity.type
_entity.pdbx_description
1 polymer ?
#
loop_
_entity_poly.entity_id
_entity_poly.type
_entity_poly.pdbx_seq_one_letter_code
_entity_poly.pdbx_strand_id
1 'polypeptide(L)'
;MKMVNSNNSAFRIPHSEFRIPHSEVPMCETCGCNITPGNEHLAHRKDAQGNNAVTVLKDLLSANNAAAAHNREHFDRHGVLALNLMSAPGSGKTLLLEATIEAMKHEFRIGVIEGDLETENDAARIRAKGVPAVQITTGSACHLDAHMVHDALHHMPPADIDILFIENVGNLVCPASFDLGQHRNITLLSTTEGDDKPAKYPVMFRAADLVLLTKTDLLPVLDDFDPARAELCLRQLANPAPMLRLSAKKKDGLDAWFDWLRHELAAQRQRARHGQTLLPAVQPDGVRMHARMAQHHGPLYRRI
;
A
#
# COMPACT_ATOMS: atom_id res chain seq x y z
N MET A 1 -60.87 -26.07 -36.31
CA MET A 1 -59.73 -26.70 -35.70
C MET A 1 -58.49 -26.31 -36.52
N LYS A 2 -57.86 -25.20 -36.20
CA LYS A 2 -56.67 -24.68 -36.94
C LYS A 2 -55.50 -24.64 -35.96
N MET A 3 -54.45 -25.35 -36.29
CA MET A 3 -53.18 -25.34 -35.58
C MET A 3 -52.47 -24.00 -35.80
N VAL A 4 -51.99 -23.40 -34.72
CA VAL A 4 -51.12 -22.20 -34.78
C VAL A 4 -49.68 -22.66 -34.65
N ASN A 5 -48.91 -22.38 -35.69
CA ASN A 5 -47.46 -22.58 -35.72
C ASN A 5 -46.77 -21.51 -34.90
N SER A 6 -45.96 -21.93 -33.94
CA SER A 6 -45.04 -21.08 -33.18
C SER A 6 -43.73 -20.92 -33.95
N ASN A 7 -43.49 -19.73 -34.53
CA ASN A 7 -42.21 -19.36 -35.09
C ASN A 7 -41.23 -18.98 -33.97
N ASN A 8 -40.24 -19.80 -33.76
CA ASN A 8 -39.06 -19.54 -32.92
C ASN A 8 -38.04 -18.76 -33.77
N SER A 9 -38.04 -17.45 -33.68
CA SER A 9 -37.00 -16.61 -34.26
C SER A 9 -35.80 -16.54 -33.34
N ALA A 10 -34.79 -17.36 -33.60
CA ALA A 10 -33.48 -17.25 -32.99
C ALA A 10 -32.82 -15.92 -33.37
N PHE A 11 -32.63 -15.08 -32.40
CA PHE A 11 -31.83 -13.85 -32.52
C PHE A 11 -30.36 -14.23 -32.74
N ARG A 12 -29.88 -14.17 -33.99
CA ARG A 12 -28.45 -14.26 -34.32
C ARG A 12 -27.84 -12.88 -34.07
N ILE A 13 -26.99 -12.79 -33.07
CA ILE A 13 -26.08 -11.65 -32.89
C ILE A 13 -25.01 -11.75 -33.98
N PRO A 14 -24.82 -10.73 -34.84
CA PRO A 14 -23.73 -10.75 -35.79
C PRO A 14 -22.41 -10.64 -35.05
N HIS A 15 -21.48 -11.57 -35.29
CA HIS A 15 -20.08 -11.44 -34.90
C HIS A 15 -19.47 -10.28 -35.71
N SER A 16 -19.58 -9.05 -35.21
CA SER A 16 -18.72 -7.99 -35.63
C SER A 16 -17.35 -8.26 -35.00
N GLU A 17 -16.36 -8.50 -35.85
CA GLU A 17 -14.96 -8.52 -35.46
C GLU A 17 -14.63 -7.20 -34.74
N PHE A 18 -14.58 -7.24 -33.42
CA PHE A 18 -14.04 -6.15 -32.61
C PHE A 18 -12.52 -6.15 -32.85
N ARG A 19 -12.06 -5.49 -33.92
CA ARG A 19 -10.65 -5.11 -34.03
C ARG A 19 -10.41 -4.03 -32.99
N ILE A 20 -9.81 -4.42 -31.87
CA ILE A 20 -9.20 -3.47 -30.95
C ILE A 20 -8.07 -2.79 -31.76
N PRO A 21 -8.11 -1.47 -31.97
CA PRO A 21 -6.97 -0.81 -32.55
C PRO A 21 -5.80 -1.04 -31.58
N HIS A 22 -4.68 -1.56 -32.08
CA HIS A 22 -3.43 -1.58 -31.38
C HIS A 22 -2.97 -0.12 -31.20
N SER A 23 -3.59 0.62 -30.26
CA SER A 23 -2.94 1.75 -29.67
C SER A 23 -1.85 1.13 -28.80
N GLU A 24 -0.60 1.42 -29.13
CA GLU A 24 0.54 1.12 -28.28
C GLU A 24 0.26 1.78 -26.92
N VAL A 25 -0.32 1.01 -26.00
CA VAL A 25 -0.35 1.39 -24.60
C VAL A 25 1.12 1.35 -24.18
N PRO A 26 1.73 2.48 -23.79
CA PRO A 26 3.10 2.44 -23.29
C PRO A 26 3.10 1.49 -22.11
N MET A 27 3.72 0.32 -22.29
CA MET A 27 3.94 -0.62 -21.21
C MET A 27 4.76 0.11 -20.15
N CYS A 28 4.37 -0.03 -18.91
CA CYS A 28 5.15 0.45 -17.77
C CYS A 28 6.49 -0.30 -17.77
N GLU A 29 7.51 0.27 -18.39
CA GLU A 29 8.81 -0.37 -18.62
C GLU A 29 9.63 -0.53 -17.32
N THR A 30 9.17 0.06 -16.22
CA THR A 30 9.98 0.26 -15.02
C THR A 30 9.71 -0.72 -13.87
N CYS A 31 8.58 -1.41 -13.80
CA CYS A 31 8.24 -2.21 -12.61
C CYS A 31 8.20 -3.72 -12.80
N GLY A 32 8.35 -4.25 -14.02
CA GLY A 32 8.30 -5.70 -14.28
C GLY A 32 6.98 -6.38 -13.91
N CYS A 33 5.94 -5.61 -13.58
CA CYS A 33 4.64 -6.12 -13.13
C CYS A 33 3.90 -6.98 -14.17
N ASN A 34 4.37 -6.99 -15.42
CA ASN A 34 3.71 -7.65 -16.54
C ASN A 34 4.36 -8.98 -16.96
N ILE A 35 5.34 -9.49 -16.23
CA ILE A 35 5.93 -10.79 -16.54
C ILE A 35 5.10 -11.87 -15.85
N THR A 36 4.27 -12.54 -16.62
CA THR A 36 3.45 -13.68 -16.18
C THR A 36 3.85 -14.94 -16.94
N PRO A 37 3.53 -16.16 -16.44
CA PRO A 37 3.64 -17.37 -17.25
C PRO A 37 2.89 -17.18 -18.57
N GLY A 38 3.61 -17.21 -19.68
CA GLY A 38 3.07 -16.98 -21.03
C GLY A 38 3.59 -15.71 -21.73
N ASN A 39 4.10 -14.72 -21.00
CA ASN A 39 4.80 -13.58 -21.58
C ASN A 39 6.30 -13.49 -21.19
N GLU A 40 6.84 -14.56 -20.64
CA GLU A 40 8.27 -14.66 -20.23
C GLU A 40 9.24 -14.34 -21.37
N HIS A 41 8.84 -14.58 -22.63
CA HIS A 41 9.65 -14.21 -23.81
C HIS A 41 9.89 -12.70 -23.90
N LEU A 42 9.06 -11.87 -23.30
CA LEU A 42 9.24 -10.41 -23.24
C LEU A 42 10.36 -10.02 -22.28
N ALA A 43 10.64 -10.83 -21.27
CA ALA A 43 11.77 -10.63 -20.34
C ALA A 43 13.13 -10.76 -21.01
N HIS A 44 13.18 -11.38 -22.18
CA HIS A 44 14.42 -11.55 -22.98
C HIS A 44 14.62 -10.46 -24.03
N ARG A 45 13.69 -9.50 -24.17
CA ARG A 45 13.91 -8.33 -25.03
C ARG A 45 15.09 -7.52 -24.46
N LYS A 46 16.05 -7.26 -25.33
CA LYS A 46 17.19 -6.42 -24.99
C LYS A 46 16.87 -4.97 -25.31
N ASP A 47 17.30 -4.06 -24.43
CA ASP A 47 17.30 -2.62 -24.69
C ASP A 47 18.36 -2.26 -25.77
N ALA A 48 18.44 -0.97 -26.11
CA ALA A 48 19.41 -0.46 -27.07
C ALA A 48 20.88 -0.68 -26.62
N GLN A 49 21.11 -0.93 -25.33
CA GLN A 49 22.41 -1.21 -24.71
C GLN A 49 22.69 -2.71 -24.59
N GLY A 50 21.75 -3.58 -24.99
CA GLY A 50 21.91 -5.03 -24.98
C GLY A 50 21.52 -5.71 -23.66
N ASN A 51 20.98 -4.96 -22.66
CA ASN A 51 20.49 -5.50 -21.40
C ASN A 51 19.08 -6.09 -21.57
N ASN A 52 18.76 -7.15 -20.84
CA ASN A 52 17.40 -7.66 -20.80
C ASN A 52 16.59 -6.98 -19.69
N ALA A 53 15.27 -6.99 -19.81
CA ALA A 53 14.34 -6.34 -18.86
C ALA A 53 14.56 -6.79 -17.40
N VAL A 54 14.96 -8.04 -17.17
CA VAL A 54 15.24 -8.58 -15.83
C VAL A 54 16.49 -7.94 -15.24
N THR A 55 17.54 -7.71 -16.04
CA THR A 55 18.77 -7.06 -15.57
C THR A 55 18.50 -5.61 -15.20
N VAL A 56 17.81 -4.86 -16.09
CA VAL A 56 17.42 -3.46 -15.84
C VAL A 56 16.57 -3.35 -14.59
N LEU A 57 15.58 -4.24 -14.40
CA LEU A 57 14.73 -4.26 -13.22
C LEU A 57 15.54 -4.53 -11.94
N LYS A 58 16.47 -5.48 -11.96
CA LYS A 58 17.35 -5.77 -10.81
C LYS A 58 18.21 -4.58 -10.43
N ASP A 59 18.75 -3.87 -11.41
CA ASP A 59 19.60 -2.69 -11.19
C ASP A 59 18.77 -1.54 -10.60
N LEU A 60 17.56 -1.30 -11.12
CA LEU A 60 16.61 -0.31 -10.60
C LEU A 60 16.21 -0.62 -9.16
N LEU A 61 15.83 -1.86 -8.86
CA LEU A 61 15.49 -2.28 -7.50
C LEU A 61 16.69 -2.20 -6.56
N SER A 62 17.91 -2.51 -7.04
CA SER A 62 19.12 -2.40 -6.24
C SER A 62 19.42 -0.95 -5.86
N ALA A 63 19.30 -0.01 -6.81
CA ALA A 63 19.46 1.41 -6.54
C ALA A 63 18.40 1.93 -5.56
N ASN A 64 17.14 1.56 -5.77
CA ASN A 64 16.05 1.89 -4.85
C ASN A 64 16.31 1.36 -3.44
N ASN A 65 16.74 0.10 -3.30
CA ASN A 65 16.99 -0.52 -2.00
C ASN A 65 18.14 0.15 -1.25
N ALA A 66 19.18 0.63 -1.96
CA ALA A 66 20.25 1.42 -1.35
C ALA A 66 19.73 2.76 -0.82
N ALA A 67 18.90 3.48 -1.58
CA ALA A 67 18.26 4.71 -1.15
C ALA A 67 17.28 4.46 0.03
N ALA A 68 16.53 3.37 -0.01
CA ALA A 68 15.62 2.96 1.06
C ALA A 68 16.38 2.66 2.37
N ALA A 69 17.51 1.97 2.28
CA ALA A 69 18.36 1.72 3.45
C ALA A 69 18.89 3.03 4.06
N HIS A 70 19.29 3.99 3.21
CA HIS A 70 19.72 5.32 3.64
C HIS A 70 18.58 6.12 4.33
N ASN A 71 17.39 6.14 3.75
CA ASN A 71 16.22 6.76 4.38
C ASN A 71 15.93 6.15 5.76
N ARG A 72 15.97 4.82 5.86
CA ARG A 72 15.72 4.10 7.11
C ARG A 72 16.77 4.45 8.18
N GLU A 73 18.04 4.57 7.80
CA GLU A 73 19.10 5.01 8.72
C GLU A 73 18.82 6.41 9.27
N HIS A 74 18.31 7.33 8.45
CA HIS A 74 17.88 8.65 8.91
C HIS A 74 16.72 8.55 9.90
N PHE A 75 15.71 7.73 9.63
CA PHE A 75 14.57 7.53 10.53
C PHE A 75 15.02 6.91 11.86
N ASP A 76 15.85 5.87 11.82
CA ASP A 76 16.38 5.19 13.01
C ASP A 76 17.20 6.16 13.88
N ARG A 77 18.07 6.97 13.27
CA ARG A 77 18.92 7.94 13.96
C ARG A 77 18.11 8.98 14.75
N HIS A 78 16.95 9.37 14.23
CA HIS A 78 16.07 10.36 14.87
C HIS A 78 14.92 9.73 15.65
N GLY A 79 14.82 8.39 15.71
CA GLY A 79 13.77 7.67 16.42
C GLY A 79 12.37 7.90 15.82
N VAL A 80 12.32 8.11 14.51
CA VAL A 80 11.09 8.27 13.73
C VAL A 80 10.49 6.91 13.42
N LEU A 81 9.17 6.78 13.53
CA LEU A 81 8.43 5.66 12.96
C LEU A 81 7.91 6.05 11.59
N ALA A 82 8.46 5.46 10.52
CA ALA A 82 8.02 5.68 9.15
C ALA A 82 7.07 4.57 8.70
N LEU A 83 5.90 4.95 8.19
CA LEU A 83 4.79 4.06 7.82
C LEU A 83 4.39 4.29 6.36
N ASN A 84 4.38 3.24 5.54
CA ASN A 84 3.90 3.29 4.16
C ASN A 84 2.41 2.90 4.12
N LEU A 85 1.54 3.82 3.70
CA LEU A 85 0.10 3.59 3.55
C LEU A 85 -0.23 3.25 2.10
N MET A 86 -0.72 2.05 1.88
CA MET A 86 -1.03 1.49 0.57
C MET A 86 -2.50 1.13 0.47
N SER A 87 -3.12 1.37 -0.68
CA SER A 87 -4.52 0.98 -0.92
C SER A 87 -4.93 1.17 -2.38
N ALA A 88 -6.15 0.73 -2.72
CA ALA A 88 -6.84 1.23 -3.90
C ALA A 88 -7.13 2.74 -3.80
N PRO A 89 -7.36 3.42 -4.93
CA PRO A 89 -7.91 4.78 -4.92
C PRO A 89 -9.26 4.81 -4.18
N GLY A 90 -9.48 5.89 -3.42
CA GLY A 90 -10.75 6.08 -2.71
C GLY A 90 -10.97 5.20 -1.47
N SER A 91 -9.99 4.41 -1.00
CA SER A 91 -10.11 3.60 0.23
C SER A 91 -10.16 4.42 1.53
N GLY A 92 -9.86 5.71 1.46
CA GLY A 92 -9.96 6.63 2.60
C GLY A 92 -8.65 6.87 3.35
N LYS A 93 -7.49 6.75 2.71
CA LYS A 93 -6.17 7.04 3.29
C LYS A 93 -6.11 8.45 3.88
N THR A 94 -6.36 9.47 3.06
CA THR A 94 -6.30 10.88 3.49
C THR A 94 -7.26 11.17 4.62
N LEU A 95 -8.49 10.64 4.60
CA LEU A 95 -9.45 10.81 5.68
C LEU A 95 -9.00 10.14 6.99
N LEU A 96 -8.35 8.97 6.89
CA LEU A 96 -7.75 8.31 8.04
C LEU A 96 -6.61 9.14 8.63
N LEU A 97 -5.75 9.72 7.79
CA LEU A 97 -4.68 10.61 8.22
C LEU A 97 -5.21 11.86 8.90
N GLU A 98 -6.24 12.51 8.34
CA GLU A 98 -6.90 13.64 8.99
C GLU A 98 -7.41 13.31 10.38
N ALA A 99 -8.12 12.17 10.53
CA ALA A 99 -8.64 11.73 11.82
C ALA A 99 -7.50 11.39 12.82
N THR A 100 -6.44 10.77 12.33
CA THR A 100 -5.25 10.43 13.13
C THR A 100 -4.54 11.70 13.61
N ILE A 101 -4.33 12.67 12.74
CA ILE A 101 -3.70 13.94 13.07
C ILE A 101 -4.54 14.71 14.10
N GLU A 102 -5.85 14.81 13.90
CA GLU A 102 -6.74 15.47 14.86
C GLU A 102 -6.61 14.88 16.27
N ALA A 103 -6.52 13.56 16.37
CA ALA A 103 -6.45 12.87 17.66
C ALA A 103 -5.07 12.93 18.31
N MET A 104 -3.99 12.86 17.52
CA MET A 104 -2.65 12.54 18.03
C MET A 104 -1.62 13.68 17.91
N LYS A 105 -1.88 14.76 17.18
CA LYS A 105 -0.92 15.86 16.97
C LYS A 105 -0.48 16.60 18.24
N HIS A 106 -1.20 16.47 19.34
CA HIS A 106 -0.82 17.02 20.64
C HIS A 106 0.07 16.06 21.45
N GLU A 107 0.11 14.79 21.06
CA GLU A 107 0.92 13.76 21.67
C GLU A 107 2.22 13.52 20.88
N PHE A 108 2.15 13.57 19.55
CA PHE A 108 3.25 13.29 18.63
C PHE A 108 3.40 14.35 17.55
N ARG A 109 4.65 14.58 17.16
CA ARG A 109 4.98 15.39 15.97
C ARG A 109 4.79 14.51 14.73
N ILE A 110 3.74 14.78 13.98
CA ILE A 110 3.37 13.99 12.80
C ILE A 110 3.80 14.74 11.54
N GLY A 111 4.41 14.02 10.59
CA GLY A 111 4.70 14.48 9.24
C GLY A 111 4.05 13.58 8.21
N VAL A 112 3.72 14.13 7.03
CA VAL A 112 3.11 13.37 5.93
C VAL A 112 3.84 13.65 4.62
N ILE A 113 4.24 12.58 3.93
CA ILE A 113 4.65 12.63 2.53
C ILE A 113 3.47 12.08 1.73
N GLU A 114 2.96 12.86 0.80
CA GLU A 114 1.79 12.54 -0.01
C GLU A 114 2.22 12.26 -1.44
N GLY A 115 1.97 11.04 -1.94
CA GLY A 115 2.19 10.66 -3.32
C GLY A 115 0.91 10.66 -4.13
N ASP A 116 0.77 11.60 -5.06
CA ASP A 116 -0.38 11.64 -5.96
C ASP A 116 0.06 11.87 -7.40
N LEU A 117 -0.82 11.52 -8.35
CA LEU A 117 -0.53 11.62 -9.77
C LEU A 117 -0.44 13.08 -10.23
N GLU A 118 -1.38 13.96 -9.81
CA GLU A 118 -1.50 15.29 -10.38
C GLU A 118 -1.90 16.42 -9.41
N THR A 119 -2.49 16.13 -8.22
CA THR A 119 -3.14 17.16 -7.42
C THR A 119 -2.50 17.39 -6.05
N GLU A 120 -2.40 18.67 -5.64
CA GLU A 120 -1.97 19.05 -4.28
C GLU A 120 -3.10 19.03 -3.23
N ASN A 121 -4.29 18.59 -3.60
CA ASN A 121 -5.47 18.73 -2.75
C ASN A 121 -5.32 18.00 -1.41
N ASP A 122 -4.77 16.80 -1.42
CA ASP A 122 -4.65 15.99 -0.21
C ASP A 122 -3.55 16.51 0.72
N ALA A 123 -2.38 16.92 0.20
CA ALA A 123 -1.36 17.60 1.01
C ALA A 123 -1.86 18.92 1.60
N ALA A 124 -2.65 19.71 0.86
CA ALA A 124 -3.25 20.94 1.36
C ALA A 124 -4.23 20.67 2.52
N ARG A 125 -5.04 19.61 2.42
CA ARG A 125 -5.95 19.17 3.50
C ARG A 125 -5.18 18.77 4.76
N ILE A 126 -4.06 18.05 4.61
CA ILE A 126 -3.21 17.67 5.72
C ILE A 126 -2.55 18.90 6.36
N ARG A 127 -1.98 19.81 5.55
CA ARG A 127 -1.40 21.08 6.06
C ARG A 127 -2.42 21.91 6.84
N ALA A 128 -3.69 21.92 6.40
CA ALA A 128 -4.78 22.59 7.11
C ALA A 128 -5.07 22.02 8.51
N LYS A 129 -4.64 20.78 8.81
CA LYS A 129 -4.70 20.18 10.15
C LYS A 129 -3.55 20.64 11.07
N GLY A 130 -2.60 21.44 10.54
CA GLY A 130 -1.52 22.05 11.31
C GLY A 130 -0.28 21.16 11.48
N VAL A 131 -0.07 20.20 10.58
CA VAL A 131 1.14 19.37 10.53
C VAL A 131 1.87 19.56 9.18
N PRO A 132 3.20 19.38 9.13
CA PRO A 132 3.94 19.46 7.88
C PRO A 132 3.50 18.33 6.92
N ALA A 133 3.27 18.71 5.66
CA ALA A 133 3.02 17.77 4.57
C ALA A 133 3.75 18.21 3.30
N VAL A 134 4.45 17.26 2.68
CA VAL A 134 5.14 17.42 1.41
C VAL A 134 4.43 16.60 0.34
N GLN A 135 4.06 17.28 -0.75
CA GLN A 135 3.49 16.63 -1.94
C GLN A 135 4.60 16.15 -2.87
N ILE A 136 4.49 14.91 -3.33
CA ILE A 136 5.26 14.37 -4.44
C ILE A 136 4.30 14.14 -5.61
N THR A 137 4.45 14.92 -6.67
CA THR A 137 3.69 14.69 -7.90
C THR A 137 4.42 13.66 -8.74
N THR A 138 3.83 12.47 -8.87
CA THR A 138 4.48 11.35 -9.57
C THR A 138 4.27 11.37 -11.08
N GLY A 139 3.35 12.22 -11.59
CA GLY A 139 3.01 12.29 -13.01
C GLY A 139 2.47 10.96 -13.52
N SER A 140 3.27 10.24 -14.31
CA SER A 140 2.88 8.92 -14.84
C SER A 140 3.27 7.73 -13.96
N ALA A 141 4.05 7.94 -12.88
CA ALA A 141 4.47 6.86 -12.02
C ALA A 141 3.33 6.45 -11.06
N CYS A 142 3.03 5.17 -11.00
CA CYS A 142 1.93 4.61 -10.22
C CYS A 142 2.32 4.24 -8.77
N HIS A 143 3.48 4.71 -8.29
CA HIS A 143 4.02 4.47 -6.94
C HIS A 143 5.09 5.50 -6.61
N LEU A 144 5.43 5.59 -5.32
CA LEU A 144 6.61 6.29 -4.84
C LEU A 144 7.83 5.35 -4.84
N ASP A 145 9.01 5.91 -5.03
CA ASP A 145 10.29 5.24 -4.81
C ASP A 145 11.08 5.90 -3.65
N ALA A 146 12.19 5.27 -3.25
CA ALA A 146 12.97 5.74 -2.12
C ALA A 146 13.71 7.06 -2.39
N HIS A 147 14.05 7.36 -3.63
CA HIS A 147 14.69 8.64 -4.00
C HIS A 147 13.70 9.78 -3.87
N MET A 148 12.45 9.59 -4.33
CA MET A 148 11.38 10.58 -4.17
C MET A 148 11.12 10.90 -2.69
N VAL A 149 11.09 9.86 -1.84
CA VAL A 149 10.96 10.04 -0.39
C VAL A 149 12.16 10.78 0.19
N HIS A 150 13.39 10.42 -0.23
CA HIS A 150 14.60 11.10 0.20
C HIS A 150 14.57 12.61 -0.11
N ASP A 151 14.17 12.96 -1.33
CA ASP A 151 14.06 14.36 -1.75
C ASP A 151 13.01 15.12 -0.92
N ALA A 152 11.89 14.48 -0.60
CA ALA A 152 10.87 15.09 0.27
C ALA A 152 11.39 15.36 1.70
N LEU A 153 12.31 14.53 2.23
CA LEU A 153 12.90 14.72 3.56
C LEU A 153 13.77 15.97 3.67
N HIS A 154 14.26 16.53 2.56
CA HIS A 154 14.94 17.83 2.56
C HIS A 154 13.99 18.99 2.93
N HIS A 155 12.69 18.83 2.70
CA HIS A 155 11.65 19.80 3.05
C HIS A 155 10.95 19.47 4.38
N MET A 156 11.24 18.32 4.96
CA MET A 156 10.65 17.84 6.22
C MET A 156 11.71 17.09 7.03
N PRO A 157 12.58 17.79 7.78
CA PRO A 157 13.66 17.17 8.51
C PRO A 157 13.17 16.12 9.52
N PRO A 158 13.71 14.88 9.50
CA PRO A 158 13.29 13.82 10.41
C PRO A 158 13.44 14.16 11.89
N ALA A 159 14.34 15.06 12.26
CA ALA A 159 14.56 15.50 13.65
C ALA A 159 13.31 16.13 14.29
N ASP A 160 12.40 16.66 13.48
CA ASP A 160 11.19 17.35 13.94
C ASP A 160 9.93 16.45 13.89
N ILE A 161 10.11 15.14 13.67
CA ILE A 161 9.02 14.20 13.44
C ILE A 161 9.17 13.01 14.41
N ASP A 162 8.06 12.54 14.97
CA ASP A 162 7.96 11.29 15.72
C ASP A 162 7.36 10.17 14.84
N ILE A 163 6.31 10.49 14.07
CA ILE A 163 5.64 9.56 13.15
C ILE A 163 5.58 10.20 11.76
N LEU A 164 6.15 9.52 10.79
CA LEU A 164 6.08 9.89 9.38
C LEU A 164 5.13 8.94 8.65
N PHE A 165 4.06 9.48 8.10
CA PHE A 165 3.23 8.76 7.16
C PHE A 165 3.68 9.04 5.73
N ILE A 166 3.88 7.99 4.95
CA ILE A 166 4.10 8.05 3.52
C ILE A 166 2.82 7.52 2.86
N GLU A 167 1.94 8.42 2.46
CA GLU A 167 0.74 8.05 1.71
C GLU A 167 1.13 7.76 0.27
N ASN A 168 1.09 6.49 -0.11
CA ASN A 168 1.46 6.06 -1.45
C ASN A 168 0.31 6.30 -2.44
N VAL A 169 0.65 6.37 -3.73
CA VAL A 169 -0.34 6.46 -4.81
C VAL A 169 -1.38 5.35 -4.67
N GLY A 170 -2.64 5.69 -4.94
CA GLY A 170 -3.73 4.72 -4.92
C GLY A 170 -3.57 3.65 -6.02
N ASN A 171 -2.92 2.53 -5.66
CA ASN A 171 -2.64 1.40 -6.54
C ASN A 171 -2.46 0.13 -5.71
N LEU A 172 -3.04 -1.00 -6.16
CA LEU A 172 -3.00 -2.27 -5.44
C LEU A 172 -1.82 -3.18 -5.85
N VAL A 173 -0.93 -2.75 -6.73
CA VAL A 173 0.16 -3.58 -7.27
C VAL A 173 1.53 -2.96 -6.96
N CYS A 174 1.85 -1.84 -7.59
CA CYS A 174 3.21 -1.28 -7.60
C CYS A 174 3.73 -0.83 -6.22
N PRO A 175 2.96 -0.18 -5.34
CA PRO A 175 3.46 0.34 -4.07
C PRO A 175 4.11 -0.71 -3.15
N ALA A 176 3.67 -1.96 -3.25
CA ALA A 176 4.21 -3.04 -2.43
C ALA A 176 5.56 -3.59 -2.92
N SER A 177 5.98 -3.20 -4.12
CA SER A 177 7.21 -3.71 -4.75
C SER A 177 8.44 -2.84 -4.47
N PHE A 178 8.25 -1.65 -3.90
CA PHE A 178 9.32 -0.70 -3.65
C PHE A 178 9.48 -0.42 -2.16
N ASP A 179 10.67 -0.68 -1.64
CA ASP A 179 11.06 -0.25 -0.30
C ASP A 179 11.31 1.27 -0.32
N LEU A 180 10.69 2.01 0.58
CA LEU A 180 10.84 3.47 0.72
C LEU A 180 11.73 3.85 1.90
N GLY A 181 12.20 2.85 2.66
CA GLY A 181 12.85 3.03 3.96
C GLY A 181 11.88 2.96 5.15
N GLN A 182 10.60 2.67 4.90
CA GLN A 182 9.58 2.55 5.94
C GLN A 182 9.85 1.37 6.89
N HIS A 183 9.31 1.49 8.11
CA HIS A 183 9.39 0.44 9.13
C HIS A 183 8.22 -0.55 9.06
N ARG A 184 7.04 -0.08 8.60
CA ARG A 184 5.82 -0.87 8.47
C ARG A 184 5.06 -0.53 7.20
N ASN A 185 4.40 -1.53 6.66
CA ASN A 185 3.44 -1.42 5.58
C ASN A 185 2.02 -1.54 6.11
N ILE A 186 1.21 -0.52 5.90
CA ILE A 186 -0.19 -0.48 6.28
C ILE A 186 -1.03 -0.56 5.02
N THR A 187 -1.85 -1.59 4.90
CA THR A 187 -2.74 -1.74 3.74
C THR A 187 -4.18 -1.43 4.14
N LEU A 188 -4.80 -0.49 3.46
CA LEU A 188 -6.22 -0.21 3.64
C LEU A 188 -7.04 -1.06 2.65
N LEU A 189 -8.06 -1.72 3.19
CA LEU A 189 -9.12 -2.40 2.45
C LEU A 189 -10.45 -1.70 2.76
N SER A 190 -11.09 -1.13 1.76
CA SER A 190 -12.40 -0.51 1.96
C SER A 190 -13.52 -1.54 1.79
N THR A 191 -14.54 -1.48 2.62
CA THR A 191 -15.74 -2.31 2.49
C THR A 191 -16.44 -2.15 1.14
N THR A 192 -16.18 -1.05 0.41
CA THR A 192 -16.73 -0.79 -0.92
C THR A 192 -15.93 -1.40 -2.08
N GLU A 193 -14.84 -2.13 -1.80
CA GLU A 193 -13.96 -2.68 -2.85
C GLU A 193 -14.21 -4.17 -3.14
N GLY A 194 -14.81 -4.89 -2.22
CA GLY A 194 -15.03 -6.34 -2.26
C GLY A 194 -14.07 -7.11 -1.33
N ASP A 195 -14.61 -8.13 -0.70
CA ASP A 195 -13.96 -8.95 0.32
C ASP A 195 -12.93 -9.95 -0.24
N ASP A 196 -12.91 -10.13 -1.55
CA ASP A 196 -11.95 -10.98 -2.27
C ASP A 196 -10.66 -10.25 -2.73
N LYS A 197 -10.55 -8.94 -2.43
CA LYS A 197 -9.38 -8.14 -2.79
C LYS A 197 -8.05 -8.72 -2.30
N PRO A 198 -7.94 -9.27 -1.08
CA PRO A 198 -6.68 -9.88 -0.66
C PRO A 198 -6.25 -11.03 -1.57
N ALA A 199 -7.20 -11.84 -2.05
CA ALA A 199 -6.90 -12.94 -2.98
C ALA A 199 -6.55 -12.44 -4.39
N LYS A 200 -7.18 -11.34 -4.86
CA LYS A 200 -6.93 -10.77 -6.18
C LYS A 200 -5.62 -9.98 -6.27
N TYR A 201 -5.19 -9.37 -5.17
CA TYR A 201 -3.97 -8.54 -5.11
C TYR A 201 -2.99 -9.06 -4.05
N PRO A 202 -2.51 -10.31 -4.19
CA PRO A 202 -1.78 -11.01 -3.14
C PRO A 202 -0.46 -10.33 -2.76
N VAL A 203 0.19 -9.62 -3.68
CA VAL A 203 1.50 -8.97 -3.41
C VAL A 203 1.34 -7.91 -2.33
N MET A 204 0.36 -7.01 -2.46
CA MET A 204 0.13 -5.94 -1.50
C MET A 204 -0.30 -6.48 -0.13
N PHE A 205 -1.28 -7.38 -0.11
CA PHE A 205 -1.79 -7.90 1.16
C PHE A 205 -0.81 -8.85 1.86
N ARG A 206 0.11 -9.49 1.12
CA ARG A 206 1.21 -10.27 1.72
C ARG A 206 2.25 -9.36 2.37
N ALA A 207 2.52 -8.19 1.79
CA ALA A 207 3.49 -7.23 2.30
C ALA A 207 2.97 -6.43 3.51
N ALA A 208 1.68 -6.49 3.83
CA ALA A 208 1.08 -5.73 4.92
C ALA A 208 1.55 -6.23 6.30
N ASP A 209 1.98 -5.32 7.15
CA ASP A 209 2.20 -5.54 8.59
C ASP A 209 0.92 -5.30 9.40
N LEU A 210 0.02 -4.49 8.86
CA LEU A 210 -1.32 -4.23 9.39
C LEU A 210 -2.29 -4.03 8.22
N VAL A 211 -3.48 -4.60 8.33
CA VAL A 211 -4.60 -4.33 7.41
C VAL A 211 -5.65 -3.52 8.15
N LEU A 212 -6.07 -2.41 7.57
CA LEU A 212 -7.16 -1.57 8.07
C LEU A 212 -8.39 -1.78 7.18
N LEU A 213 -9.41 -2.43 7.72
CA LEU A 213 -10.71 -2.51 7.06
C LEU A 213 -11.45 -1.18 7.32
N THR A 214 -11.55 -0.37 6.27
CA THR A 214 -12.09 0.99 6.35
C THR A 214 -13.55 1.06 5.92
N LYS A 215 -14.21 2.18 6.26
CA LYS A 215 -15.62 2.46 5.94
C LYS A 215 -16.58 1.41 6.52
N THR A 216 -16.27 0.87 7.69
CA THR A 216 -17.09 -0.17 8.33
C THR A 216 -18.49 0.32 8.72
N ASP A 217 -18.70 1.63 8.76
CA ASP A 217 -20.02 2.27 8.89
C ASP A 217 -20.98 1.94 7.73
N LEU A 218 -20.46 1.46 6.60
CA LEU A 218 -21.27 1.05 5.46
C LEU A 218 -21.69 -0.42 5.51
N LEU A 219 -21.08 -1.26 6.36
CA LEU A 219 -21.41 -2.69 6.45
C LEU A 219 -22.91 -2.99 6.62
N PRO A 220 -23.69 -2.22 7.41
CA PRO A 220 -25.11 -2.50 7.55
C PRO A 220 -25.95 -2.31 6.28
N VAL A 221 -25.41 -1.67 5.26
CA VAL A 221 -26.09 -1.36 3.98
C VAL A 221 -25.39 -1.99 2.76
N LEU A 222 -24.37 -2.80 2.98
CA LEU A 222 -23.66 -3.53 1.92
C LEU A 222 -23.99 -5.02 2.05
N ASP A 223 -24.57 -5.59 1.00
CA ASP A 223 -24.95 -7.01 0.94
C ASP A 223 -23.83 -7.90 0.40
N ASP A 224 -22.78 -7.30 -0.20
CA ASP A 224 -21.75 -8.00 -0.98
C ASP A 224 -20.37 -8.00 -0.31
N PHE A 225 -20.26 -7.58 0.96
CA PHE A 225 -19.01 -7.57 1.70
C PHE A 225 -19.10 -8.32 3.03
N ASP A 226 -18.34 -9.42 3.15
CA ASP A 226 -18.18 -10.16 4.40
C ASP A 226 -16.77 -9.95 4.99
N PRO A 227 -16.63 -9.27 6.14
CA PRO A 227 -15.36 -9.09 6.82
C PRO A 227 -14.65 -10.41 7.19
N ALA A 228 -15.40 -11.48 7.46
CA ALA A 228 -14.81 -12.78 7.79
C ALA A 228 -14.17 -13.42 6.54
N ARG A 229 -14.82 -13.26 5.38
CA ARG A 229 -14.27 -13.71 4.10
C ARG A 229 -13.02 -12.93 3.71
N ALA A 230 -13.01 -11.62 3.90
CA ALA A 230 -11.82 -10.79 3.66
C ALA A 230 -10.64 -11.24 4.53
N GLU A 231 -10.89 -11.50 5.82
CA GLU A 231 -9.87 -12.02 6.73
C GLU A 231 -9.40 -13.43 6.32
N LEU A 232 -10.29 -14.32 5.93
CA LEU A 232 -9.93 -15.65 5.44
C LEU A 232 -9.00 -15.54 4.21
N CYS A 233 -9.32 -14.68 3.24
CA CYS A 233 -8.49 -14.44 2.07
C CYS A 233 -7.10 -13.94 2.47
N LEU A 234 -7.00 -13.05 3.46
CA LEU A 234 -5.72 -12.58 4.00
C LEU A 234 -4.91 -13.73 4.63
N ARG A 235 -5.55 -14.59 5.42
CA ARG A 235 -4.88 -15.75 6.05
C ARG A 235 -4.40 -16.76 5.03
N GLN A 236 -5.12 -16.95 3.93
CA GLN A 236 -4.71 -17.84 2.81
C GLN A 236 -3.41 -17.36 2.13
N LEU A 237 -3.08 -16.09 2.20
CA LEU A 237 -1.78 -15.57 1.77
C LEU A 237 -0.64 -15.91 2.75
N ALA A 238 -0.92 -16.66 3.81
CA ALA A 238 -0.02 -16.90 4.92
C ALA A 238 0.49 -15.61 5.60
N ASN A 239 -0.30 -14.54 5.56
CA ASN A 239 -0.01 -13.29 6.26
C ASN A 239 -0.70 -13.30 7.63
N PRO A 240 0.07 -13.22 8.76
CA PRO A 240 -0.47 -13.17 10.12
C PRO A 240 -0.83 -11.73 10.57
N ALA A 241 -0.66 -10.71 9.71
CA ALA A 241 -0.92 -9.32 10.06
C ALA A 241 -2.32 -9.16 10.68
N PRO A 242 -2.46 -8.38 11.75
CA PRO A 242 -3.77 -8.08 12.32
C PRO A 242 -4.63 -7.31 11.31
N MET A 243 -5.94 -7.49 11.39
CA MET A 243 -6.91 -6.69 10.65
C MET A 243 -7.75 -5.90 11.65
N LEU A 244 -7.62 -4.57 11.64
CA LEU A 244 -8.42 -3.66 12.45
C LEU A 244 -9.58 -3.13 11.62
N ARG A 245 -10.75 -3.02 12.24
CA ARG A 245 -11.98 -2.51 11.63
C ARG A 245 -12.22 -1.09 12.11
N LEU A 246 -12.42 -0.16 11.18
CA LEU A 246 -12.62 1.25 11.55
C LEU A 246 -13.45 2.03 10.53
N SER A 247 -14.03 3.13 11.00
CA SER A 247 -14.59 4.19 10.17
C SER A 247 -14.00 5.54 10.56
N ALA A 248 -13.11 6.08 9.75
CA ALA A 248 -12.58 7.43 9.96
C ALA A 248 -13.67 8.49 9.92
N LYS A 249 -14.71 8.30 9.09
CA LYS A 249 -15.86 9.21 8.97
C LYS A 249 -16.71 9.27 10.24
N LYS A 250 -16.93 8.13 10.87
CA LYS A 250 -17.72 8.03 12.11
C LYS A 250 -16.87 8.08 13.37
N LYS A 251 -15.55 8.10 13.23
CA LYS A 251 -14.56 8.02 14.32
C LYS A 251 -14.75 6.77 15.17
N ASP A 252 -15.14 5.66 14.53
CA ASP A 252 -15.37 4.37 15.18
C ASP A 252 -14.18 3.44 14.93
N GLY A 253 -13.77 2.64 15.93
CA GLY A 253 -12.65 1.69 15.86
C GLY A 253 -11.26 2.34 15.75
N LEU A 254 -11.14 3.67 15.90
CA LEU A 254 -9.85 4.37 15.77
C LEU A 254 -8.93 4.16 16.97
N ASP A 255 -9.44 3.86 18.16
CA ASP A 255 -8.62 3.69 19.36
C ASP A 255 -7.60 2.56 19.20
N ALA A 256 -8.04 1.42 18.63
CA ALA A 256 -7.14 0.29 18.36
C ALA A 256 -6.01 0.66 17.36
N TRP A 257 -6.31 1.53 16.38
CA TRP A 257 -5.32 2.07 15.46
C TRP A 257 -4.34 3.01 16.18
N PHE A 258 -4.82 3.91 17.05
CA PHE A 258 -3.97 4.83 17.81
C PHE A 258 -3.08 4.08 18.80
N ASP A 259 -3.60 3.06 19.46
CA ASP A 259 -2.81 2.20 20.37
C ASP A 259 -1.75 1.41 19.61
N TRP A 260 -2.07 0.93 18.41
CA TRP A 260 -1.09 0.29 17.54
C TRP A 260 0.05 1.25 17.16
N LEU A 261 -0.27 2.51 16.82
CA LEU A 261 0.75 3.53 16.51
C LEU A 261 1.66 3.81 17.72
N ARG A 262 1.09 3.96 18.90
CA ARG A 262 1.87 4.16 20.14
C ARG A 262 2.81 3.00 20.40
N HIS A 263 2.32 1.79 20.24
CA HIS A 263 3.10 0.57 20.43
C HIS A 263 4.27 0.47 19.43
N GLU A 264 4.01 0.68 18.14
CA GLU A 264 5.04 0.59 17.11
C GLU A 264 6.11 1.70 17.26
N LEU A 265 5.70 2.93 17.61
CA LEU A 265 6.65 4.01 17.88
C LEU A 265 7.55 3.68 19.07
N ALA A 266 6.98 3.17 20.16
CA ALA A 266 7.76 2.76 21.33
C ALA A 266 8.74 1.63 20.99
N ALA A 267 8.29 0.63 20.23
CA ALA A 267 9.11 -0.49 19.78
C ALA A 267 10.23 -0.03 18.83
N GLN A 268 9.94 0.90 17.90
CA GLN A 268 10.94 1.48 17.00
C GLN A 268 12.02 2.22 17.79
N ARG A 269 11.65 3.09 18.71
CA ARG A 269 12.58 3.84 19.55
C ARG A 269 13.43 2.94 20.43
N GLN A 270 12.85 1.88 20.97
CA GLN A 270 13.61 0.90 21.74
C GLN A 270 14.67 0.21 20.88
N ARG A 271 14.33 -0.22 19.66
CA ARG A 271 15.27 -0.87 18.73
C ARG A 271 16.37 0.09 18.30
N ALA A 272 16.02 1.31 17.90
CA ALA A 272 16.99 2.32 17.49
C ALA A 272 18.04 2.60 18.58
N ARG A 273 17.63 2.65 19.86
CA ARG A 273 18.56 2.79 21.00
C ARG A 273 19.56 1.64 21.13
N HIS A 274 19.23 0.46 20.61
CA HIS A 274 20.11 -0.72 20.61
C HIS A 274 20.85 -0.89 19.28
N GLY A 275 20.79 0.10 18.36
CA GLY A 275 21.39 0.02 17.02
C GLY A 275 20.74 -1.03 16.12
N GLN A 276 19.47 -1.36 16.39
CA GLN A 276 18.68 -2.31 15.60
C GLN A 276 17.64 -1.54 14.79
N THR A 277 17.44 -1.94 13.54
CA THR A 277 16.40 -1.39 12.70
C THR A 277 15.14 -2.26 12.72
N LEU A 278 13.99 -1.63 12.48
CA LEU A 278 12.73 -2.30 12.26
C LEU A 278 12.48 -2.36 10.75
N LEU A 279 12.18 -3.54 10.26
CA LEU A 279 11.85 -3.75 8.84
C LEU A 279 10.42 -4.29 8.70
N PRO A 280 9.73 -4.03 7.58
CA PRO A 280 8.49 -4.71 7.26
C PRO A 280 8.67 -6.24 7.29
N ALA A 281 7.62 -6.96 7.71
CA ALA A 281 7.68 -8.42 7.87
C ALA A 281 7.92 -9.16 6.55
N VAL A 282 7.54 -8.54 5.43
CA VAL A 282 7.80 -9.06 4.08
C VAL A 282 8.53 -7.97 3.29
N GLN A 283 9.68 -8.31 2.75
CA GLN A 283 10.45 -7.42 1.91
C GLN A 283 9.93 -7.44 0.45
N PRO A 284 10.20 -6.41 -0.36
CA PRO A 284 9.73 -6.32 -1.74
C PRO A 284 10.14 -7.50 -2.63
N ASP A 285 11.27 -8.15 -2.33
CA ASP A 285 11.74 -9.36 -3.01
C ASP A 285 10.96 -10.63 -2.63
N GLY A 286 9.97 -10.51 -1.73
CA GLY A 286 9.15 -11.60 -1.23
C GLY A 286 9.84 -12.46 -0.16
N VAL A 287 11.06 -12.14 0.24
CA VAL A 287 11.74 -12.84 1.33
C VAL A 287 11.12 -12.42 2.65
N ARG A 288 10.50 -13.39 3.33
CA ARG A 288 10.10 -13.19 4.72
C ARG A 288 11.36 -13.10 5.58
N MET A 289 11.49 -12.02 6.32
CA MET A 289 12.48 -11.96 7.37
C MET A 289 12.20 -13.09 8.35
N HIS A 290 13.12 -14.06 8.39
CA HIS A 290 12.96 -15.28 9.16
C HIS A 290 12.61 -15.03 10.62
N ALA A 291 11.93 -16.00 11.20
CA ALA A 291 11.43 -16.18 12.55
C ALA A 291 12.32 -15.72 13.74
N ARG A 292 13.54 -15.26 13.51
CA ARG A 292 14.35 -14.64 14.58
C ARG A 292 13.73 -13.37 15.14
N MET A 293 12.90 -12.66 14.36
CA MET A 293 12.14 -11.51 14.87
C MET A 293 10.76 -11.88 15.43
N ALA A 294 10.17 -13.02 15.02
CA ALA A 294 8.91 -13.51 15.57
C ALA A 294 9.04 -13.94 17.06
N GLN A 295 10.25 -14.19 17.55
CA GLN A 295 10.47 -14.53 18.97
C GLN A 295 10.35 -13.34 19.92
N HIS A 296 10.28 -12.10 19.42
CA HIS A 296 10.10 -10.90 20.24
C HIS A 296 8.70 -10.28 20.15
N HIS A 297 7.82 -10.82 19.33
CA HIS A 297 6.39 -10.52 19.44
C HIS A 297 5.82 -11.41 20.55
N GLY A 298 5.92 -10.92 21.77
CA GLY A 298 5.24 -11.53 22.92
C GLY A 298 3.73 -11.63 22.65
N PRO A 299 3.01 -12.49 23.38
CA PRO A 299 1.64 -12.91 23.07
C PRO A 299 0.58 -11.85 23.42
N LEU A 300 0.71 -10.62 22.92
CA LEU A 300 -0.21 -9.52 23.22
C LEU A 300 -1.48 -9.49 22.34
N TYR A 301 -1.55 -10.32 21.32
CA TYR A 301 -2.76 -10.42 20.51
C TYR A 301 -3.37 -11.83 20.56
N ARG A 302 -3.65 -12.31 21.79
CA ARG A 302 -4.59 -13.39 21.96
C ARG A 302 -6.00 -12.82 21.98
N ARG A 303 -6.72 -13.09 20.88
CA ARG A 303 -8.17 -13.16 20.73
C ARG A 303 -8.99 -12.17 21.57
N ILE A 304 -9.55 -11.20 20.90
CA ILE A 304 -10.90 -10.76 21.19
C ILE A 304 -11.78 -11.24 20.04
#